data_eea844310e3649c78626f5c696d0e698
#
_entry.id   eea844310e3649c78626f5c696d0e698
#
_cell.length_a   1.000
_cell.length_b   1.000
_cell.length_c   1.000
_cell.angle_alpha   90.00
_cell.angle_beta   90.00
_cell.angle_gamma   90.00
#
_symmetry.space_group_name_H-M   'P 1'
#
loop_
_entity.id
_entity.type
_entity.pdbx_description
1 polymer ?
#
loop_
_entity_poly.entity_id
_entity_poly.type
_entity_poly.pdbx_seq_one_letter_code
_entity_poly.pdbx_strand_id
1 'polypeptide(L)'
;MLEKFRHDERIGHISGSNYQFGKNRGDGTFYYSNLTHVSGWAGWRRVWQEHCLHENKYDLFKQLDYLSNLPSHAPFQYRWNRLFNMANHNNEGFWEAKYAYTNLINNRLSIIPNKNLITKIAYNDKTPHAIKNHPFTNIKNEEIDHIVHPSFICPDIEADLYSQTKEYNTSFEELYMPKEYFYLKEHFVTAIRNNHIHPKIPQIIHQIYEDLAGPPPSLVEISQSWKELNPDWEYRFWNKNDIETFLKTYYPEFIPAYNAFPHNVQRWDAIRYLILYKFGGLYVDMDYECTENITPILCNTECAMGLEPEAHAFRIHVPYIVGNAFMATVPEHPYFKELIDTVFCTEKNSNMYSDLCELILNTTGPCMTTQVYKNSNYQKRVTLIPAELIAPLTYTDIKTIINNETTKNVESKIEKSFAIHYFFGSWLN
;
A
#
# COMPACT_ATOMS: atom_id res chain seq x y z
N MET A 1 4.93 -2.91 37.54
CA MET A 1 5.19 -1.95 36.43
C MET A 1 4.21 -0.77 36.45
N LEU A 2 2.91 -0.96 36.36
CA LEU A 2 1.92 0.13 36.37
C LEU A 2 2.06 1.07 37.59
N GLU A 3 2.23 0.53 38.78
CA GLU A 3 2.39 1.34 40.00
C GLU A 3 3.71 2.13 39.99
N LYS A 4 4.81 1.49 39.59
CA LYS A 4 6.13 2.14 39.54
C LYS A 4 6.19 3.35 38.62
N PHE A 5 5.55 3.29 37.44
CA PHE A 5 5.56 4.36 36.44
C PHE A 5 4.27 5.19 36.45
N ARG A 6 3.44 5.08 37.51
CA ARG A 6 2.14 5.79 37.61
C ARG A 6 2.28 7.30 37.35
N HIS A 7 3.33 7.90 37.88
CA HIS A 7 3.59 9.33 37.86
C HIS A 7 4.76 9.73 36.95
N ASP A 8 5.34 8.77 36.21
CA ASP A 8 6.41 9.07 35.26
C ASP A 8 5.82 9.43 33.89
N GLU A 9 5.79 10.71 33.58
CA GLU A 9 5.21 11.23 32.33
C GLU A 9 5.97 10.79 31.08
N ARG A 10 7.22 10.32 31.22
CA ARG A 10 8.00 9.79 30.10
C ARG A 10 7.48 8.46 29.58
N ILE A 11 6.71 7.74 30.41
CA ILE A 11 6.21 6.40 30.06
C ILE A 11 4.70 6.47 29.84
N GLY A 12 4.29 6.14 28.60
CA GLY A 12 2.89 6.19 28.19
C GLY A 12 2.22 4.83 28.03
N HIS A 13 3.00 3.77 27.86
CA HIS A 13 2.50 2.47 27.43
C HIS A 13 3.32 1.31 27.98
N ILE A 14 2.67 0.18 28.22
CA ILE A 14 3.30 -1.11 28.55
C ILE A 14 2.72 -2.16 27.60
N SER A 15 3.56 -2.80 26.79
CA SER A 15 3.16 -3.89 25.91
C SER A 15 3.34 -5.25 26.59
N GLY A 16 2.48 -6.20 26.26
CA GLY A 16 2.69 -7.62 26.55
C GLY A 16 3.32 -8.37 25.37
N SER A 17 3.36 -7.77 24.18
CA SER A 17 3.95 -8.37 22.99
C SER A 17 5.42 -8.02 22.83
N ASN A 18 6.20 -8.98 22.30
CA ASN A 18 7.58 -8.80 21.90
C ASN A 18 7.76 -9.29 20.46
N TYR A 19 8.31 -8.43 19.59
CA TYR A 19 8.55 -8.72 18.19
C TYR A 19 10.06 -8.83 17.86
N GLN A 20 10.87 -9.18 18.86
CA GLN A 20 12.31 -9.36 18.72
C GLN A 20 12.72 -10.80 18.38
N PHE A 21 11.77 -11.75 18.34
CA PHE A 21 11.99 -13.15 17.94
C PHE A 21 13.16 -13.82 18.69
N GLY A 22 13.18 -13.64 20.02
CA GLY A 22 14.19 -14.23 20.91
C GLY A 22 15.47 -13.39 21.12
N LYS A 23 15.58 -12.23 20.46
CA LYS A 23 16.67 -11.29 20.78
C LYS A 23 16.37 -10.54 22.07
N ASN A 24 17.29 -10.59 23.02
CA ASN A 24 17.24 -9.74 24.22
C ASN A 24 17.76 -8.33 23.88
N ARG A 25 17.12 -7.32 24.48
CA ARG A 25 17.46 -5.92 24.32
C ARG A 25 17.78 -5.28 25.67
N GLY A 26 18.85 -4.47 25.68
CA GLY A 26 19.32 -3.82 26.90
C GLY A 26 19.78 -4.79 28.00
N ASP A 27 19.88 -4.26 29.22
CA ASP A 27 20.38 -4.94 30.42
C ASP A 27 19.28 -5.35 31.43
N GLY A 28 18.02 -5.15 31.05
CA GLY A 28 16.85 -5.48 31.86
C GLY A 28 16.00 -6.64 31.29
N THR A 29 14.91 -6.96 31.98
CA THR A 29 13.91 -7.93 31.48
C THR A 29 12.94 -7.29 30.48
N PHE A 30 13.07 -6.01 30.22
CA PHE A 30 12.35 -5.23 29.23
C PHE A 30 13.26 -4.11 28.70
N TYR A 31 12.84 -3.46 27.63
CA TYR A 31 13.50 -2.27 27.06
C TYR A 31 12.48 -1.17 26.80
N TYR A 32 12.97 0.04 26.55
CA TYR A 32 12.14 1.17 26.16
C TYR A 32 12.11 1.33 24.64
N SER A 33 10.96 1.73 24.11
CA SER A 33 10.67 1.82 22.68
C SER A 33 9.87 3.08 22.36
N ASN A 34 10.08 3.64 21.18
CA ASN A 34 9.21 4.69 20.64
C ASN A 34 7.93 4.09 19.99
N LEU A 35 7.87 2.78 19.81
CA LEU A 35 6.73 2.12 19.19
C LEU A 35 5.67 1.76 20.23
N THR A 36 4.41 1.97 19.91
CA THR A 36 3.26 1.63 20.74
C THR A 36 2.58 0.38 20.17
N HIS A 37 2.89 -0.79 20.76
CA HIS A 37 2.30 -2.06 20.35
C HIS A 37 1.08 -2.39 21.19
N VAL A 38 -0.10 -2.26 20.62
CA VAL A 38 -1.40 -2.37 21.34
C VAL A 38 -1.93 -3.79 21.49
N SER A 39 -1.13 -4.81 21.21
CA SER A 39 -1.54 -6.21 21.45
C SER A 39 -1.22 -6.62 22.89
N GLY A 40 -2.26 -6.88 23.70
CA GLY A 40 -2.08 -7.26 25.11
C GLY A 40 -1.33 -6.19 25.88
N TRP A 41 -1.93 -5.04 26.08
CA TRP A 41 -1.27 -3.84 26.60
C TRP A 41 -1.91 -3.31 27.89
N ALA A 42 -1.18 -2.47 28.57
CA ALA A 42 -1.63 -1.69 29.70
C ALA A 42 -1.14 -0.24 29.63
N GLY A 43 -1.89 0.67 30.24
CA GLY A 43 -1.56 2.09 30.26
C GLY A 43 -2.26 2.80 31.41
N TRP A 44 -2.20 4.11 31.42
CA TRP A 44 -2.76 4.95 32.47
C TRP A 44 -3.89 5.82 31.96
N ARG A 45 -4.86 6.11 32.82
CA ARG A 45 -5.98 7.01 32.50
C ARG A 45 -5.49 8.36 31.98
N ARG A 46 -4.40 8.92 32.55
CA ARG A 46 -3.82 10.19 32.11
C ARG A 46 -3.47 10.18 30.62
N VAL A 47 -2.86 9.12 30.12
CA VAL A 47 -2.49 8.97 28.71
C VAL A 47 -3.72 8.74 27.84
N TRP A 48 -4.66 7.89 28.29
CA TRP A 48 -5.88 7.59 27.55
C TRP A 48 -6.78 8.82 27.37
N GLN A 49 -6.89 9.67 28.41
CA GLN A 49 -7.69 10.89 28.34
C GLN A 49 -7.14 11.92 27.35
N GLU A 50 -5.84 11.90 27.08
CA GLU A 50 -5.21 12.83 26.15
C GLU A 50 -5.38 12.40 24.68
N HIS A 51 -5.58 11.12 24.38
CA HIS A 51 -5.63 10.63 23.00
C HIS A 51 -6.77 11.24 22.17
N CYS A 52 -7.85 11.68 22.82
CA CYS A 52 -8.97 12.39 22.19
C CYS A 52 -8.76 13.90 22.05
N LEU A 53 -7.78 14.49 22.76
CA LEU A 53 -7.59 15.94 22.83
C LEU A 53 -6.76 16.51 21.66
N HIS A 54 -6.06 15.65 20.92
CA HIS A 54 -5.07 16.05 19.92
C HIS A 54 -5.57 15.95 18.46
N GLU A 55 -6.85 15.61 18.25
CA GLU A 55 -7.43 15.42 16.91
C GLU A 55 -7.25 16.64 16.00
N ASN A 56 -7.27 17.87 16.55
CA ASN A 56 -7.15 19.10 15.79
C ASN A 56 -5.69 19.61 15.62
N LYS A 57 -4.68 18.92 16.14
CA LYS A 57 -3.28 19.38 16.09
C LYS A 57 -2.44 18.67 15.04
N TYR A 58 -3.00 17.69 14.37
CA TYR A 58 -2.27 16.89 13.37
C TYR A 58 -1.81 17.74 12.17
N ASP A 59 -2.71 18.56 11.61
CA ASP A 59 -2.36 19.41 10.47
C ASP A 59 -1.28 20.42 10.84
N LEU A 60 -1.33 20.99 12.04
CA LEU A 60 -0.29 21.88 12.54
C LEU A 60 1.04 21.14 12.74
N PHE A 61 1.02 19.90 13.26
CA PHE A 61 2.19 19.08 13.43
C PHE A 61 2.87 18.77 12.09
N LYS A 62 2.06 18.50 11.06
CA LYS A 62 2.52 18.28 9.68
C LYS A 62 3.06 19.57 9.03
N GLN A 63 2.34 20.69 9.18
CA GLN A 63 2.77 21.99 8.64
C GLN A 63 4.11 22.46 9.22
N LEU A 64 4.35 22.17 10.49
CA LEU A 64 5.59 22.54 11.20
C LEU A 64 6.72 21.52 11.00
N ASP A 65 6.48 20.47 10.19
CA ASP A 65 7.44 19.41 9.88
C ASP A 65 8.11 18.79 11.12
N TYR A 66 7.35 18.63 12.21
CA TYR A 66 7.87 18.01 13.45
C TYR A 66 8.30 16.56 13.28
N LEU A 67 7.80 15.88 12.25
CA LEU A 67 8.23 14.51 11.93
C LEU A 67 9.70 14.45 11.53
N SER A 68 10.22 15.47 10.84
CA SER A 68 11.64 15.52 10.45
C SER A 68 12.57 15.68 11.66
N ASN A 69 12.04 16.22 12.77
CA ASN A 69 12.77 16.45 14.01
C ASN A 69 12.71 15.27 14.99
N LEU A 70 11.87 14.26 14.72
CA LEU A 70 11.87 13.04 15.52
C LEU A 70 13.17 12.25 15.29
N PRO A 71 13.64 11.41 16.26
CA PRO A 71 14.84 10.59 16.09
C PRO A 71 14.73 9.83 14.79
N SER A 72 15.43 10.32 13.79
CA SER A 72 14.98 10.22 12.41
C SER A 72 15.78 9.20 11.65
N HIS A 73 15.35 7.98 11.73
CA HIS A 73 15.59 7.11 10.59
C HIS A 73 14.36 7.19 9.69
N ALA A 74 14.57 7.33 8.38
CA ALA A 74 13.51 7.44 7.37
C ALA A 74 12.37 6.40 7.53
N PRO A 75 12.64 5.15 7.96
CA PRO A 75 11.60 4.17 8.27
C PRO A 75 10.61 4.59 9.35
N PHE A 76 11.08 5.30 10.39
CA PHE A 76 10.20 5.82 11.42
C PHE A 76 9.31 6.94 10.90
N GLN A 77 9.87 7.85 10.13
CA GLN A 77 9.11 8.95 9.54
C GLN A 77 8.00 8.42 8.63
N TYR A 78 8.29 7.39 7.83
CA TYR A 78 7.29 6.73 7.00
C TYR A 78 6.16 6.11 7.83
N ARG A 79 6.50 5.30 8.84
CA ARG A 79 5.52 4.70 9.75
C ARG A 79 4.63 5.76 10.41
N TRP A 80 5.26 6.83 10.91
CA TRP A 80 4.55 7.88 11.62
C TRP A 80 3.66 8.72 10.71
N ASN A 81 4.13 9.10 9.53
CA ASN A 81 3.29 9.76 8.51
C ASN A 81 2.05 8.92 8.20
N ARG A 82 2.25 7.63 8.02
CA ARG A 82 1.20 6.68 7.72
C ARG A 82 0.18 6.55 8.86
N LEU A 83 0.64 6.35 10.09
CA LEU A 83 -0.22 6.27 11.28
C LEU A 83 -1.01 7.57 11.48
N PHE A 84 -0.40 8.71 11.21
CA PHE A 84 -1.03 10.01 11.40
C PHE A 84 -2.05 10.32 10.32
N ASN A 85 -1.77 10.01 9.08
CA ASN A 85 -2.76 10.11 8.02
C ASN A 85 -4.00 9.27 8.36
N MET A 86 -3.81 8.06 8.89
CA MET A 86 -4.92 7.21 9.33
C MET A 86 -5.67 7.76 10.54
N ALA A 87 -4.96 8.32 11.53
CA ALA A 87 -5.57 8.90 12.73
C ALA A 87 -6.41 10.14 12.41
N ASN A 88 -6.02 10.92 11.41
CA ASN A 88 -6.69 12.17 11.02
C ASN A 88 -7.95 11.95 10.15
N HIS A 89 -8.13 10.76 9.59
CA HIS A 89 -9.25 10.46 8.69
C HIS A 89 -10.50 9.98 9.42
N ASN A 90 -10.83 10.55 10.59
CA ASN A 90 -12.09 10.39 11.35
C ASN A 90 -12.79 9.00 11.30
N ASN A 91 -12.05 7.93 11.05
CA ASN A 91 -12.59 6.60 11.03
C ASN A 91 -12.57 6.03 12.45
N GLU A 92 -13.71 5.70 12.99
CA GLU A 92 -13.93 5.11 14.31
C GLU A 92 -13.11 3.82 14.58
N GLY A 93 -12.41 3.29 13.58
CA GLY A 93 -11.61 2.08 13.65
C GLY A 93 -10.11 2.24 13.93
N PHE A 94 -9.56 3.46 14.05
CA PHE A 94 -8.11 3.67 14.16
C PHE A 94 -7.65 4.26 15.49
N TRP A 95 -8.28 3.88 16.58
CA TRP A 95 -7.92 4.35 17.92
C TRP A 95 -6.46 4.02 18.29
N GLU A 96 -5.90 2.92 17.78
CA GLU A 96 -4.51 2.54 18.01
C GLU A 96 -3.53 3.56 17.42
N ALA A 97 -3.81 4.06 16.23
CA ALA A 97 -3.00 5.09 15.59
C ALA A 97 -3.05 6.41 16.38
N LYS A 98 -4.25 6.82 16.82
CA LYS A 98 -4.43 8.01 17.66
C LYS A 98 -3.70 7.89 19.00
N TYR A 99 -3.74 6.71 19.61
CA TYR A 99 -3.05 6.45 20.86
C TYR A 99 -1.53 6.45 20.71
N ALA A 100 -1.01 5.83 19.61
CA ALA A 100 0.40 5.88 19.28
C ALA A 100 0.88 7.31 18.98
N TYR A 101 0.09 8.09 18.25
CA TYR A 101 0.32 9.52 18.00
C TYR A 101 0.44 10.32 19.31
N THR A 102 -0.50 10.11 20.24
CA THR A 102 -0.49 10.81 21.53
C THR A 102 0.79 10.52 22.32
N ASN A 103 1.26 9.27 22.34
CA ASN A 103 2.51 8.93 22.99
C ASN A 103 3.70 9.64 22.33
N LEU A 104 3.73 9.65 21.01
CA LEU A 104 4.81 10.24 20.26
C LEU A 104 4.93 11.77 20.44
N ILE A 105 3.83 12.52 20.28
CA ILE A 105 3.86 13.99 20.39
C ILE A 105 4.18 14.47 21.82
N ASN A 106 3.98 13.62 22.80
CA ASN A 106 4.35 13.88 24.20
C ASN A 106 5.71 13.26 24.57
N ASN A 107 6.50 12.78 23.60
CA ASN A 107 7.79 12.12 23.81
C ASN A 107 7.73 10.97 24.83
N ARG A 108 6.63 10.20 24.84
CA ARG A 108 6.43 9.08 25.75
C ARG A 108 6.97 7.80 25.16
N LEU A 109 7.65 7.05 25.98
CA LEU A 109 8.18 5.73 25.66
C LEU A 109 7.21 4.63 26.05
N SER A 110 7.29 3.52 25.34
CA SER A 110 6.65 2.26 25.65
C SER A 110 7.63 1.33 26.37
N ILE A 111 7.13 0.54 27.30
CA ILE A 111 7.85 -0.57 27.92
C ILE A 111 7.52 -1.83 27.12
N ILE A 112 8.55 -2.49 26.57
CA ILE A 112 8.42 -3.72 25.79
C ILE A 112 9.18 -4.83 26.53
N PRO A 113 8.52 -5.94 26.93
CA PRO A 113 9.19 -7.05 27.62
C PRO A 113 10.16 -7.76 26.67
N ASN A 114 11.28 -8.28 27.18
CA ASN A 114 12.22 -9.08 26.39
C ASN A 114 11.67 -10.49 26.06
N LYS A 115 10.61 -10.89 26.73
CA LYS A 115 9.85 -12.11 26.45
C LYS A 115 8.45 -11.76 25.99
N ASN A 116 7.93 -12.49 25.00
CA ASN A 116 6.55 -12.30 24.58
C ASN A 116 5.60 -12.91 25.60
N LEU A 117 4.72 -12.10 26.20
CA LEU A 117 3.84 -12.50 27.29
C LEU A 117 2.42 -12.87 26.83
N ILE A 118 2.12 -12.74 25.56
CA ILE A 118 0.77 -12.91 25.03
C ILE A 118 0.73 -13.86 23.84
N THR A 119 -0.43 -14.50 23.63
CA THR A 119 -0.74 -15.24 22.42
C THR A 119 -1.88 -14.53 21.68
N LYS A 120 -1.69 -14.22 20.42
CA LYS A 120 -2.75 -13.63 19.58
C LYS A 120 -3.74 -14.74 19.17
N ILE A 121 -4.95 -14.71 19.71
CA ILE A 121 -6.01 -15.69 19.40
C ILE A 121 -6.84 -15.29 18.19
N ALA A 122 -6.77 -14.02 17.77
CA ALA A 122 -7.70 -13.40 16.80
C ALA A 122 -7.39 -13.66 15.32
N TYR A 123 -6.47 -14.57 15.02
CA TYR A 123 -6.17 -14.95 13.64
C TYR A 123 -6.92 -16.22 13.20
N ASN A 124 -8.18 -16.34 13.60
CA ASN A 124 -9.07 -17.39 13.09
C ASN A 124 -9.89 -16.86 11.90
N ASP A 125 -10.39 -17.78 11.09
CA ASP A 125 -11.08 -17.53 9.81
C ASP A 125 -12.29 -16.57 9.86
N LYS A 126 -12.63 -16.04 11.03
CA LYS A 126 -13.80 -15.18 11.27
C LYS A 126 -13.47 -13.71 11.50
N THR A 127 -12.20 -13.32 11.54
CA THR A 127 -11.80 -11.92 11.71
C THR A 127 -11.53 -11.26 10.37
N PRO A 128 -12.14 -10.10 10.07
CA PRO A 128 -12.03 -9.42 8.76
C PRO A 128 -10.61 -9.03 8.34
N HIS A 129 -9.62 -9.20 9.20
CA HIS A 129 -8.23 -8.80 9.02
C HIS A 129 -7.23 -9.93 9.38
N ALA A 130 -7.69 -11.19 9.35
CA ALA A 130 -6.84 -12.34 9.67
C ALA A 130 -5.89 -12.65 8.52
N ILE A 131 -4.62 -12.27 8.68
CA ILE A 131 -3.54 -12.75 7.80
C ILE A 131 -3.00 -14.04 8.41
N LYS A 132 -3.35 -15.19 7.84
CA LYS A 132 -2.98 -16.53 8.32
C LYS A 132 -1.46 -16.72 8.54
N ASN A 133 -0.62 -16.00 7.81
CA ASN A 133 0.83 -16.15 7.83
C ASN A 133 1.57 -14.88 8.32
N HIS A 134 0.91 -14.03 9.12
CA HIS A 134 1.61 -12.87 9.64
C HIS A 134 2.74 -13.31 10.60
N PRO A 135 3.96 -12.75 10.50
CA PRO A 135 5.09 -13.14 11.34
C PRO A 135 4.80 -13.14 12.85
N PHE A 136 3.84 -12.31 13.28
CA PHE A 136 3.48 -12.15 14.70
C PHE A 136 2.40 -13.12 15.21
N THR A 137 1.93 -14.06 14.38
CA THR A 137 0.86 -15.01 14.80
C THR A 137 1.36 -16.12 15.69
N ASN A 138 2.59 -16.58 15.50
CA ASN A 138 3.13 -17.78 16.13
C ASN A 138 4.31 -17.50 17.07
N ILE A 139 4.39 -16.29 17.62
CA ILE A 139 5.42 -15.98 18.61
C ILE A 139 5.06 -16.69 19.91
N LYS A 140 5.98 -17.55 20.36
CA LYS A 140 5.83 -18.29 21.62
C LYS A 140 5.71 -17.32 22.79
N ASN A 141 4.75 -17.53 23.66
CA ASN A 141 4.67 -16.81 24.93
C ASN A 141 5.59 -17.46 25.98
N GLU A 142 6.13 -16.61 26.84
CA GLU A 142 7.05 -16.99 27.90
C GLU A 142 6.71 -16.24 29.19
N GLU A 143 7.19 -16.74 30.32
CA GLU A 143 6.99 -16.10 31.62
C GLU A 143 8.22 -15.26 32.03
N ILE A 144 7.99 -14.21 32.79
CA ILE A 144 9.03 -13.41 33.44
C ILE A 144 8.92 -13.66 34.95
N ASP A 145 9.93 -14.34 35.53
CA ASP A 145 9.94 -14.69 36.97
C ASP A 145 10.14 -13.46 37.86
N HIS A 146 10.99 -12.55 37.45
CA HIS A 146 11.30 -11.32 38.18
C HIS A 146 11.58 -10.17 37.24
N ILE A 147 11.29 -8.95 37.65
CA ILE A 147 11.48 -7.74 36.84
C ILE A 147 12.82 -7.09 37.21
N VAL A 148 13.71 -7.05 36.22
CA VAL A 148 14.96 -6.27 36.23
C VAL A 148 14.77 -5.05 35.35
N HIS A 149 14.94 -3.88 35.97
CA HIS A 149 14.82 -2.61 35.21
C HIS A 149 16.09 -2.31 34.45
N PRO A 150 15.98 -1.80 33.19
CA PRO A 150 17.14 -1.25 32.48
C PRO A 150 17.79 -0.12 33.27
N SER A 151 19.11 -0.01 33.16
CA SER A 151 19.90 1.04 33.82
C SER A 151 19.52 2.46 33.39
N PHE A 152 19.02 2.59 32.16
CA PHE A 152 18.68 3.89 31.56
C PHE A 152 17.29 3.87 30.94
N ILE A 153 16.55 4.98 31.08
CA ILE A 153 15.29 5.22 30.35
C ILE A 153 15.64 5.86 29.00
N CYS A 154 16.01 5.01 28.04
CA CYS A 154 16.40 5.40 26.70
C CYS A 154 15.80 4.40 25.70
N PRO A 155 15.20 4.84 24.58
CA PRO A 155 14.64 3.93 23.60
C PRO A 155 15.74 3.15 22.87
N ASP A 156 15.48 1.85 22.65
CA ASP A 156 16.32 0.99 21.82
C ASP A 156 15.90 1.13 20.35
N ILE A 157 16.58 2.00 19.63
CA ILE A 157 16.28 2.33 18.23
C ILE A 157 16.47 1.12 17.32
N GLU A 158 17.49 0.28 17.57
CA GLU A 158 17.72 -0.95 16.78
C GLU A 158 16.58 -1.95 16.98
N ALA A 159 16.07 -2.09 18.22
CA ALA A 159 14.92 -2.94 18.49
C ALA A 159 13.66 -2.45 17.77
N ASP A 160 13.45 -1.13 17.75
CA ASP A 160 12.32 -0.52 17.08
C ASP A 160 12.38 -0.75 15.55
N LEU A 161 13.54 -0.54 14.94
CA LEU A 161 13.77 -0.82 13.52
C LEU A 161 13.57 -2.30 13.19
N TYR A 162 14.12 -3.19 14.00
CA TYR A 162 13.96 -4.63 13.80
C TYR A 162 12.47 -5.06 13.87
N SER A 163 11.72 -4.53 14.84
CA SER A 163 10.27 -4.80 14.94
C SER A 163 9.53 -4.38 13.67
N GLN A 164 9.86 -3.23 13.12
CA GLN A 164 9.23 -2.72 11.88
C GLN A 164 9.56 -3.58 10.66
N THR A 165 10.82 -4.02 10.50
CA THR A 165 11.16 -4.92 9.38
C THR A 165 10.35 -6.21 9.42
N LYS A 166 10.06 -6.72 10.61
CA LYS A 166 9.23 -7.91 10.78
C LYS A 166 7.74 -7.63 10.59
N GLU A 167 7.26 -6.48 11.07
CA GLU A 167 5.86 -6.06 10.92
C GLU A 167 5.48 -5.90 9.44
N TYR A 168 6.38 -5.35 8.63
CA TYR A 168 6.14 -5.14 7.20
C TYR A 168 6.65 -6.28 6.31
N ASN A 169 7.19 -7.36 6.91
CA ASN A 169 7.82 -8.47 6.18
C ASN A 169 8.76 -7.97 5.07
N THR A 170 9.63 -7.03 5.41
CA THR A 170 10.48 -6.30 4.48
C THR A 170 11.91 -6.21 5.00
N SER A 171 12.86 -5.87 4.14
CA SER A 171 14.24 -5.60 4.54
C SER A 171 14.37 -4.18 5.10
N PHE A 172 15.51 -3.93 5.76
CA PHE A 172 15.83 -2.60 6.27
C PHE A 172 15.99 -1.60 5.12
N GLU A 173 16.59 -2.02 4.02
CA GLU A 173 16.78 -1.23 2.81
C GLU A 173 15.44 -0.83 2.18
N GLU A 174 14.47 -1.74 2.14
CA GLU A 174 13.14 -1.45 1.63
C GLU A 174 12.36 -0.45 2.50
N LEU A 175 12.60 -0.41 3.81
CA LEU A 175 12.05 0.61 4.69
C LEU A 175 12.65 2.01 4.42
N TYR A 176 13.82 2.09 3.78
CA TYR A 176 14.41 3.36 3.34
C TYR A 176 13.84 3.88 2.01
N MET A 177 13.12 3.06 1.25
CA MET A 177 12.48 3.50 -0.01
C MET A 177 11.53 4.71 0.13
N PRO A 178 10.87 4.95 1.26
CA PRO A 178 10.03 6.14 1.42
C PRO A 178 10.71 7.48 1.12
N LYS A 179 12.03 7.60 1.32
CA LYS A 179 12.74 8.82 0.92
C LYS A 179 12.78 9.01 -0.60
N GLU A 180 13.03 7.94 -1.34
CA GLU A 180 12.98 7.96 -2.81
C GLU A 180 11.55 8.16 -3.31
N TYR A 181 10.55 7.63 -2.61
CA TYR A 181 9.14 7.83 -2.89
C TYR A 181 8.70 9.30 -2.71
N PHE A 182 9.06 9.94 -1.59
CA PHE A 182 8.78 11.36 -1.39
C PHE A 182 9.56 12.25 -2.36
N TYR A 183 10.79 11.89 -2.67
CA TYR A 183 11.62 12.59 -3.64
C TYR A 183 11.05 12.44 -5.06
N LEU A 184 10.57 11.25 -5.43
CA LEU A 184 9.86 11.00 -6.68
C LEU A 184 8.57 11.81 -6.78
N LYS A 185 7.79 11.92 -5.70
CA LYS A 185 6.56 12.72 -5.65
C LYS A 185 6.86 14.20 -5.90
N GLU A 186 7.83 14.78 -5.21
CA GLU A 186 8.26 16.17 -5.43
C GLU A 186 8.87 16.38 -6.82
N HIS A 187 9.68 15.46 -7.28
CA HIS A 187 10.31 15.50 -8.60
C HIS A 187 9.26 15.39 -9.71
N PHE A 188 8.27 14.54 -9.51
CA PHE A 188 7.16 14.33 -10.44
C PHE A 188 6.29 15.58 -10.54
N VAL A 189 5.89 16.16 -9.41
CA VAL A 189 5.12 17.41 -9.36
C VAL A 189 5.92 18.57 -9.98
N THR A 190 7.23 18.62 -9.78
CA THR A 190 8.11 19.66 -10.34
C THR A 190 8.28 19.48 -11.87
N ALA A 191 8.42 18.26 -12.35
CA ALA A 191 8.53 17.96 -13.79
C ALA A 191 7.23 18.31 -14.54
N ILE A 192 6.08 17.99 -13.95
CA ILE A 192 4.75 18.38 -14.48
C ILE A 192 4.62 19.90 -14.60
N ARG A 193 5.06 20.65 -13.60
CA ARG A 193 4.99 22.11 -13.59
C ARG A 193 5.88 22.78 -14.62
N ASN A 194 7.00 22.15 -15.02
CA ASN A 194 8.00 22.74 -15.89
C ASN A 194 7.78 22.46 -17.40
N ASN A 195 6.65 21.83 -17.80
CA ASN A 195 6.23 21.59 -19.20
C ASN A 195 7.29 20.95 -20.12
N HIS A 196 8.20 20.13 -19.59
CA HIS A 196 9.14 19.37 -20.42
C HIS A 196 8.48 18.08 -20.93
N ILE A 197 7.72 18.21 -22.02
CA ILE A 197 6.95 17.11 -22.61
C ILE A 197 7.81 16.38 -23.64
N HIS A 198 8.29 15.18 -23.29
CA HIS A 198 8.89 14.24 -24.27
C HIS A 198 8.21 12.88 -24.11
N PRO A 199 7.06 12.64 -24.77
CA PRO A 199 6.37 11.37 -24.70
C PRO A 199 7.22 10.28 -25.38
N LYS A 200 7.74 9.35 -24.58
CA LYS A 200 8.38 8.12 -25.08
C LYS A 200 7.36 7.01 -25.28
N ILE A 201 6.35 6.99 -24.41
CA ILE A 201 5.28 6.01 -24.42
C ILE A 201 4.33 6.31 -25.57
N PRO A 202 3.96 5.32 -26.39
CA PRO A 202 2.95 5.50 -27.43
C PRO A 202 1.64 6.06 -26.86
N GLN A 203 1.07 7.05 -27.51
CA GLN A 203 -0.19 7.67 -27.11
C GLN A 203 -1.38 6.77 -27.45
N ILE A 204 -1.48 5.63 -26.79
CA ILE A 204 -2.55 4.64 -26.94
C ILE A 204 -3.09 4.32 -25.54
N ILE A 205 -4.40 4.44 -25.37
CA ILE A 205 -5.10 4.03 -24.14
C ILE A 205 -5.80 2.70 -24.37
N HIS A 206 -5.50 1.70 -23.56
CA HIS A 206 -6.10 0.37 -23.60
C HIS A 206 -7.04 0.17 -22.43
N GLN A 207 -8.27 -0.29 -22.71
CA GLN A 207 -9.22 -0.79 -21.72
C GLN A 207 -9.78 -2.13 -22.15
N ILE A 208 -10.07 -3.02 -21.18
CA ILE A 208 -10.51 -4.39 -21.41
C ILE A 208 -11.89 -4.61 -20.79
N TYR A 209 -12.81 -5.24 -21.53
CA TYR A 209 -14.05 -5.77 -20.99
C TYR A 209 -14.53 -6.94 -21.85
N GLU A 210 -14.50 -8.16 -21.28
CA GLU A 210 -14.72 -9.39 -22.06
C GLU A 210 -16.19 -9.83 -22.20
N ASP A 211 -17.12 -9.26 -21.44
CA ASP A 211 -18.52 -9.65 -21.55
C ASP A 211 -19.07 -9.28 -22.92
N LEU A 212 -19.72 -10.24 -23.58
CA LEU A 212 -20.31 -10.05 -24.92
C LEU A 212 -21.50 -9.08 -24.89
N ALA A 213 -22.13 -8.87 -23.74
CA ALA A 213 -23.19 -7.87 -23.57
C ALA A 213 -22.62 -6.43 -23.53
N GLY A 214 -21.29 -6.28 -23.46
CA GLY A 214 -20.60 -5.01 -23.29
C GLY A 214 -20.58 -4.52 -21.84
N PRO A 215 -19.83 -3.45 -21.54
CA PRO A 215 -19.73 -2.88 -20.21
C PRO A 215 -21.05 -2.22 -19.77
N PRO A 216 -21.36 -2.23 -18.46
CA PRO A 216 -22.49 -1.49 -17.90
C PRO A 216 -22.43 0.00 -18.26
N PRO A 217 -23.59 0.70 -18.35
CA PRO A 217 -23.62 2.13 -18.69
C PRO A 217 -22.70 3.02 -17.85
N SER A 218 -22.59 2.75 -16.54
CA SER A 218 -21.70 3.48 -15.63
C SER A 218 -20.22 3.35 -16.01
N LEU A 219 -19.77 2.15 -16.42
CA LEU A 219 -18.39 1.96 -16.87
C LEU A 219 -18.15 2.60 -18.26
N VAL A 220 -19.19 2.63 -19.12
CA VAL A 220 -19.11 3.35 -20.41
C VAL A 220 -18.92 4.85 -20.17
N GLU A 221 -19.68 5.44 -19.24
CA GLU A 221 -19.57 6.84 -18.88
C GLU A 221 -18.18 7.18 -18.31
N ILE A 222 -17.70 6.37 -17.38
CA ILE A 222 -16.33 6.51 -16.82
C ILE A 222 -15.28 6.41 -17.93
N SER A 223 -15.38 5.44 -18.82
CA SER A 223 -14.42 5.25 -19.92
C SER A 223 -14.43 6.37 -20.94
N GLN A 224 -15.55 7.07 -21.10
CA GLN A 224 -15.67 8.20 -22.02
C GLN A 224 -14.77 9.37 -21.63
N SER A 225 -14.53 9.60 -20.33
CA SER A 225 -13.63 10.63 -19.82
C SER A 225 -12.21 10.53 -20.41
N TRP A 226 -11.73 9.31 -20.61
CA TRP A 226 -10.40 9.08 -21.21
C TRP A 226 -10.29 9.59 -22.64
N LYS A 227 -11.36 9.43 -23.43
CA LYS A 227 -11.40 9.90 -24.83
C LYS A 227 -11.54 11.42 -24.90
N GLU A 228 -12.36 11.99 -24.04
CA GLU A 228 -12.66 13.43 -24.03
C GLU A 228 -11.47 14.26 -23.59
N LEU A 229 -10.78 13.81 -22.54
CA LEU A 229 -9.65 14.56 -21.95
C LEU A 229 -8.30 14.26 -22.61
N ASN A 230 -8.24 13.21 -23.45
CA ASN A 230 -7.03 12.84 -24.18
C ASN A 230 -7.29 12.69 -25.69
N PRO A 231 -7.75 13.74 -26.38
CA PRO A 231 -8.17 13.65 -27.78
C PRO A 231 -7.04 13.28 -28.75
N ASP A 232 -5.77 13.51 -28.34
CA ASP A 232 -4.59 13.17 -29.14
C ASP A 232 -4.14 11.71 -28.94
N TRP A 233 -4.80 10.96 -28.05
CA TRP A 233 -4.50 9.56 -27.80
C TRP A 233 -5.44 8.65 -28.56
N GLU A 234 -4.88 7.60 -29.18
CA GLU A 234 -5.68 6.52 -29.74
C GLU A 234 -6.33 5.72 -28.59
N TYR A 235 -7.64 5.51 -28.65
CA TYR A 235 -8.35 4.70 -27.66
C TYR A 235 -8.65 3.30 -28.23
N ARG A 236 -8.18 2.25 -27.57
CA ARG A 236 -8.39 0.84 -27.95
C ARG A 236 -9.16 0.10 -26.86
N PHE A 237 -10.36 -0.26 -27.20
CA PHE A 237 -11.20 -1.14 -26.39
C PHE A 237 -10.97 -2.59 -26.81
N TRP A 238 -10.77 -3.48 -25.83
CA TRP A 238 -10.51 -4.88 -26.05
C TRP A 238 -11.67 -5.74 -25.54
N ASN A 239 -12.45 -6.33 -26.44
CA ASN A 239 -13.44 -7.34 -26.13
C ASN A 239 -12.85 -8.75 -26.26
N LYS A 240 -13.64 -9.76 -25.93
CA LYS A 240 -13.21 -11.16 -25.98
C LYS A 240 -12.65 -11.59 -27.33
N ASN A 241 -13.31 -11.21 -28.43
CA ASN A 241 -12.89 -11.60 -29.78
C ASN A 241 -11.55 -10.93 -30.16
N ASP A 242 -11.37 -9.67 -29.76
CA ASP A 242 -10.13 -8.94 -30.00
C ASP A 242 -8.97 -9.61 -29.23
N ILE A 243 -9.19 -10.01 -27.98
CA ILE A 243 -8.21 -10.71 -27.14
C ILE A 243 -7.84 -12.08 -27.76
N GLU A 244 -8.83 -12.87 -28.16
CA GLU A 244 -8.57 -14.16 -28.80
C GLU A 244 -7.77 -14.00 -30.12
N THR A 245 -8.11 -13.00 -30.93
CA THR A 245 -7.40 -12.69 -32.16
C THR A 245 -5.97 -12.23 -31.89
N PHE A 246 -5.80 -11.38 -30.87
CA PHE A 246 -4.49 -10.90 -30.43
C PHE A 246 -3.59 -12.04 -29.97
N LEU A 247 -4.09 -12.94 -29.10
CA LEU A 247 -3.33 -14.10 -28.64
C LEU A 247 -2.94 -15.02 -29.79
N LYS A 248 -3.88 -15.35 -30.69
CA LYS A 248 -3.61 -16.20 -31.86
C LYS A 248 -2.52 -15.60 -32.77
N THR A 249 -2.52 -14.26 -32.89
CA THR A 249 -1.63 -13.56 -33.83
C THR A 249 -0.21 -13.35 -33.27
N TYR A 250 -0.10 -12.98 -31.97
CA TYR A 250 1.15 -12.50 -31.42
C TYR A 250 1.75 -13.43 -30.36
N TYR A 251 0.93 -14.26 -29.67
CA TYR A 251 1.34 -15.07 -28.53
C TYR A 251 0.64 -16.44 -28.49
N PRO A 252 0.67 -17.21 -29.60
CA PRO A 252 -0.01 -18.49 -29.65
C PRO A 252 0.52 -19.49 -28.59
N GLU A 253 1.78 -19.34 -28.18
CA GLU A 253 2.42 -20.16 -27.15
C GLU A 253 1.80 -19.98 -25.75
N PHE A 254 1.22 -18.81 -25.46
CA PHE A 254 0.59 -18.54 -24.16
C PHE A 254 -0.89 -18.96 -24.09
N ILE A 255 -1.52 -19.31 -25.21
CA ILE A 255 -2.95 -19.70 -25.22
C ILE A 255 -3.27 -20.85 -24.25
N PRO A 256 -2.48 -21.93 -24.15
CA PRO A 256 -2.76 -22.99 -23.20
C PRO A 256 -2.74 -22.50 -21.75
N ALA A 257 -1.72 -21.71 -21.36
CA ALA A 257 -1.60 -21.17 -20.01
C ALA A 257 -2.71 -20.13 -19.70
N TYR A 258 -3.05 -19.28 -20.67
CA TYR A 258 -4.15 -18.31 -20.56
C TYR A 258 -5.49 -19.00 -20.30
N ASN A 259 -5.79 -20.06 -21.06
CA ASN A 259 -7.03 -20.82 -20.89
C ASN A 259 -7.06 -21.66 -19.60
N ALA A 260 -5.90 -21.99 -19.04
CA ALA A 260 -5.79 -22.74 -17.81
C ALA A 260 -6.06 -21.89 -16.54
N PHE A 261 -6.10 -20.55 -16.63
CA PHE A 261 -6.48 -19.73 -15.49
C PHE A 261 -7.90 -20.03 -15.03
N PRO A 262 -8.13 -20.40 -13.75
CA PRO A 262 -9.45 -20.80 -13.26
C PRO A 262 -10.45 -19.63 -13.23
N HIS A 263 -9.99 -18.40 -13.10
CA HIS A 263 -10.84 -17.22 -12.94
C HIS A 263 -10.65 -16.20 -14.05
N ASN A 264 -11.74 -15.55 -14.48
CA ASN A 264 -11.72 -14.55 -15.55
C ASN A 264 -10.81 -13.37 -15.20
N VAL A 265 -10.84 -12.92 -13.95
CA VAL A 265 -10.00 -11.80 -13.50
C VAL A 265 -8.50 -12.09 -13.69
N GLN A 266 -8.06 -13.34 -13.49
CA GLN A 266 -6.66 -13.71 -13.77
C GLN A 266 -6.34 -13.62 -15.26
N ARG A 267 -7.28 -13.96 -16.14
CA ARG A 267 -7.13 -13.77 -17.60
C ARG A 267 -7.04 -12.28 -17.96
N TRP A 268 -7.90 -11.44 -17.35
CA TRP A 268 -7.84 -10.00 -17.57
C TRP A 268 -6.55 -9.38 -17.06
N ASP A 269 -6.07 -9.82 -15.92
CA ASP A 269 -4.75 -9.41 -15.42
C ASP A 269 -3.61 -9.85 -16.35
N ALA A 270 -3.64 -11.08 -16.81
CA ALA A 270 -2.57 -11.64 -17.65
C ALA A 270 -2.49 -10.96 -19.02
N ILE A 271 -3.66 -10.71 -19.66
CA ILE A 271 -3.69 -10.16 -21.03
C ILE A 271 -3.20 -8.71 -21.10
N ARG A 272 -3.43 -7.88 -20.06
CA ARG A 272 -3.00 -6.48 -20.06
C ARG A 272 -1.49 -6.34 -20.13
N TYR A 273 -0.73 -7.27 -19.54
CA TYR A 273 0.74 -7.27 -19.64
C TYR A 273 1.21 -7.59 -21.05
N LEU A 274 0.57 -8.54 -21.75
CA LEU A 274 0.88 -8.88 -23.13
C LEU A 274 0.56 -7.75 -24.12
N ILE A 275 -0.60 -7.09 -23.94
CA ILE A 275 -1.04 -5.95 -24.76
C ILE A 275 -0.01 -4.81 -24.65
N LEU A 276 0.34 -4.44 -23.40
CA LEU A 276 1.31 -3.38 -23.16
C LEU A 276 2.72 -3.74 -23.64
N TYR A 277 3.14 -4.98 -23.46
CA TYR A 277 4.43 -5.43 -23.99
C TYR A 277 4.50 -5.34 -25.52
N LYS A 278 3.40 -5.66 -26.22
CA LYS A 278 3.35 -5.63 -27.68
C LYS A 278 3.25 -4.24 -28.24
N PHE A 279 2.33 -3.43 -27.73
CA PHE A 279 1.96 -2.15 -28.34
C PHE A 279 2.50 -0.94 -27.58
N GLY A 280 2.93 -1.12 -26.33
CA GLY A 280 3.13 0.00 -25.42
C GLY A 280 1.81 0.72 -25.12
N GLY A 281 1.92 1.98 -24.68
CA GLY A 281 0.77 2.80 -24.33
C GLY A 281 0.43 2.77 -22.86
N LEU A 282 -0.77 3.21 -22.52
CA LEU A 282 -1.36 3.25 -21.19
C LEU A 282 -2.49 2.24 -21.09
N TYR A 283 -2.45 1.36 -20.12
CA TYR A 283 -3.57 0.53 -19.68
C TYR A 283 -4.22 1.13 -18.44
N VAL A 284 -5.54 1.20 -18.43
CA VAL A 284 -6.34 1.55 -17.25
C VAL A 284 -7.54 0.64 -17.14
N ASP A 285 -7.91 0.25 -15.90
CA ASP A 285 -9.13 -0.52 -15.66
C ASP A 285 -10.38 0.30 -16.05
N MET A 286 -11.49 -0.38 -16.35
CA MET A 286 -12.73 0.26 -16.79
C MET A 286 -13.36 1.18 -15.73
N ASP A 287 -13.06 0.95 -14.46
CA ASP A 287 -13.50 1.75 -13.31
C ASP A 287 -12.50 2.85 -12.92
N TYR A 288 -11.64 3.23 -13.86
CA TYR A 288 -10.79 4.41 -13.78
C TYR A 288 -11.39 5.58 -14.56
N GLU A 289 -11.71 6.65 -13.87
CA GLU A 289 -12.13 7.93 -14.47
C GLU A 289 -10.94 8.85 -14.70
N CYS A 290 -10.85 9.45 -15.86
CA CYS A 290 -9.88 10.50 -16.15
C CYS A 290 -10.45 11.86 -15.74
N THR A 291 -9.66 12.68 -15.03
CA THR A 291 -10.08 14.01 -14.56
C THR A 291 -9.32 15.14 -15.26
N GLU A 292 -8.14 14.84 -15.83
CA GLU A 292 -7.32 15.77 -16.59
C GLU A 292 -6.54 15.04 -17.68
N ASN A 293 -5.95 15.77 -18.65
CA ASN A 293 -5.08 15.19 -19.67
C ASN A 293 -3.91 14.44 -19.03
N ILE A 294 -3.74 13.17 -19.41
CA ILE A 294 -2.78 12.26 -18.77
C ILE A 294 -1.33 12.43 -19.26
N THR A 295 -1.14 13.09 -20.41
CA THR A 295 0.18 13.25 -21.03
C THR A 295 1.26 13.80 -20.07
N PRO A 296 1.00 14.84 -19.25
CA PRO A 296 2.01 15.41 -18.38
C PRO A 296 2.62 14.43 -17.39
N ILE A 297 1.84 13.50 -16.82
CA ILE A 297 2.37 12.56 -15.82
C ILE A 297 3.14 11.39 -16.43
N LEU A 298 3.05 11.19 -17.73
CA LEU A 298 3.79 10.17 -18.48
C LEU A 298 4.99 10.73 -19.25
N CYS A 299 5.31 12.02 -19.03
CA CYS A 299 6.46 12.66 -19.63
C CYS A 299 7.78 12.05 -19.16
N ASN A 300 8.73 11.96 -20.08
CA ASN A 300 10.12 11.53 -19.81
C ASN A 300 10.28 10.12 -19.21
N THR A 301 9.21 9.34 -19.12
CA THR A 301 9.28 7.94 -18.69
C THR A 301 9.13 6.98 -19.87
N GLU A 302 9.73 5.81 -19.75
CA GLU A 302 9.59 4.70 -20.69
C GLU A 302 8.75 3.55 -20.11
N CYS A 303 8.57 3.55 -18.78
CA CYS A 303 7.70 2.62 -18.08
C CYS A 303 7.19 3.28 -16.80
N ALA A 304 5.89 3.25 -16.58
CA ALA A 304 5.25 3.80 -15.40
C ALA A 304 4.25 2.80 -14.81
N MET A 305 4.26 2.67 -13.49
CA MET A 305 3.34 1.83 -12.73
C MET A 305 2.65 2.69 -11.66
N GLY A 306 1.33 2.60 -11.58
CA GLY A 306 0.57 3.30 -10.56
C GLY A 306 0.73 2.66 -9.18
N LEU A 307 0.85 3.48 -8.15
CA LEU A 307 0.76 3.02 -6.77
C LEU A 307 -0.70 3.01 -6.31
N GLU A 308 -1.04 2.04 -5.48
CA GLU A 308 -2.33 2.06 -4.78
C GLU A 308 -2.27 2.97 -3.55
N PRO A 309 -3.44 3.44 -3.05
CA PRO A 309 -3.50 4.22 -1.82
C PRO A 309 -2.79 3.54 -0.66
N GLU A 310 -2.05 4.32 0.14
CA GLU A 310 -1.32 3.82 1.31
C GLU A 310 -2.19 2.98 2.26
N ALA A 311 -3.47 3.33 2.39
CA ALA A 311 -4.41 2.58 3.22
C ALA A 311 -4.57 1.11 2.76
N HIS A 312 -4.46 0.83 1.45
CA HIS A 312 -4.51 -0.54 0.92
C HIS A 312 -3.24 -1.31 1.28
N ALA A 313 -2.07 -0.71 1.09
CA ALA A 313 -0.80 -1.30 1.46
C ALA A 313 -0.72 -1.59 2.97
N PHE A 314 -1.28 -0.70 3.79
CA PHE A 314 -1.37 -0.91 5.24
C PHE A 314 -2.19 -2.15 5.61
N ARG A 315 -3.32 -2.38 4.94
CA ARG A 315 -4.21 -3.52 5.23
C ARG A 315 -3.51 -4.87 5.04
N ILE A 316 -2.56 -4.95 4.12
CA ILE A 316 -1.78 -6.18 3.83
C ILE A 316 -0.35 -6.11 4.37
N HIS A 317 -0.05 -5.13 5.24
CA HIS A 317 1.24 -4.96 5.93
C HIS A 317 2.46 -4.89 4.99
N VAL A 318 2.32 -4.17 3.87
CA VAL A 318 3.43 -3.87 2.96
C VAL A 318 3.68 -2.36 2.91
N PRO A 319 4.90 -1.91 2.58
CA PRO A 319 5.23 -0.49 2.54
C PRO A 319 4.49 0.25 1.41
N TYR A 320 4.25 -0.41 0.29
CA TYR A 320 3.52 0.11 -0.86
C TYR A 320 2.99 -1.05 -1.71
N ILE A 321 2.01 -0.76 -2.56
CA ILE A 321 1.51 -1.68 -3.58
C ILE A 321 1.73 -1.04 -4.95
N VAL A 322 2.49 -1.73 -5.81
CA VAL A 322 2.57 -1.41 -7.23
C VAL A 322 1.34 -2.01 -7.90
N GLY A 323 0.38 -1.17 -8.23
CA GLY A 323 -0.88 -1.59 -8.84
C GLY A 323 -0.71 -2.08 -10.28
N ASN A 324 -1.69 -2.85 -10.75
CA ASN A 324 -1.79 -3.29 -12.13
C ASN A 324 -3.03 -2.74 -12.87
N ALA A 325 -3.72 -1.83 -12.22
CA ALA A 325 -4.90 -1.15 -12.77
C ALA A 325 -4.57 0.15 -13.55
N PHE A 326 -3.35 0.67 -13.38
CA PHE A 326 -2.79 1.80 -14.14
C PHE A 326 -1.33 1.50 -14.48
N MET A 327 -1.04 1.25 -15.73
CA MET A 327 0.29 0.88 -16.22
C MET A 327 0.57 1.50 -17.57
N ALA A 328 1.76 2.07 -17.77
CA ALA A 328 2.15 2.63 -19.06
C ALA A 328 3.57 2.22 -19.44
N THR A 329 3.82 1.94 -20.72
CA THR A 329 5.16 1.50 -21.14
C THR A 329 5.41 1.72 -22.63
N VAL A 330 6.71 1.77 -22.99
CA VAL A 330 7.11 1.56 -24.40
C VAL A 330 6.99 0.08 -24.75
N PRO A 331 6.82 -0.27 -26.05
CA PRO A 331 6.81 -1.66 -26.48
C PRO A 331 8.08 -2.41 -26.03
N GLU A 332 7.93 -3.69 -25.72
CA GLU A 332 9.04 -4.61 -25.40
C GLU A 332 9.90 -4.17 -24.20
N HIS A 333 9.33 -3.40 -23.26
CA HIS A 333 10.07 -2.99 -22.07
C HIS A 333 10.42 -4.21 -21.19
N PRO A 334 11.68 -4.38 -20.77
CA PRO A 334 12.14 -5.61 -20.12
C PRO A 334 11.45 -5.91 -18.77
N TYR A 335 11.00 -4.91 -18.03
CA TYR A 335 10.20 -5.10 -16.82
C TYR A 335 8.86 -5.80 -17.12
N PHE A 336 8.19 -5.47 -18.24
CA PHE A 336 6.98 -6.17 -18.66
C PHE A 336 7.25 -7.61 -19.08
N LYS A 337 8.44 -7.91 -19.61
CA LYS A 337 8.86 -9.30 -19.85
C LYS A 337 8.96 -10.10 -18.55
N GLU A 338 9.52 -9.51 -17.47
CA GLU A 338 9.57 -10.15 -16.14
C GLU A 338 8.15 -10.40 -15.58
N LEU A 339 7.21 -9.46 -15.75
CA LEU A 339 5.79 -9.64 -15.39
C LEU A 339 5.17 -10.83 -16.14
N ILE A 340 5.35 -10.88 -17.47
CA ILE A 340 4.83 -11.94 -18.33
C ILE A 340 5.41 -13.28 -17.93
N ASP A 341 6.71 -13.38 -17.74
CA ASP A 341 7.37 -14.63 -17.34
C ASP A 341 6.87 -15.11 -15.97
N THR A 342 6.63 -14.20 -15.04
CA THR A 342 6.07 -14.55 -13.73
C THR A 342 4.63 -15.04 -13.85
N VAL A 343 3.82 -14.40 -14.69
CA VAL A 343 2.39 -14.75 -14.83
C VAL A 343 2.20 -16.06 -15.60
N PHE A 344 2.97 -16.30 -16.67
CA PHE A 344 2.72 -17.41 -17.58
C PHE A 344 3.66 -18.63 -17.39
N CYS A 345 4.87 -18.43 -16.85
CA CYS A 345 5.88 -19.46 -16.78
C CYS A 345 6.14 -20.02 -15.37
N THR A 346 5.59 -19.36 -14.33
CA THR A 346 5.75 -19.83 -12.95
C THR A 346 4.64 -20.82 -12.58
N GLU A 347 5.00 -22.02 -12.10
CA GLU A 347 4.02 -22.96 -11.56
C GLU A 347 3.29 -22.34 -10.35
N LYS A 348 1.97 -22.31 -10.41
CA LYS A 348 1.11 -21.73 -9.37
C LYS A 348 0.39 -22.84 -8.63
N ASN A 349 0.76 -23.05 -7.38
CA ASN A 349 0.05 -23.98 -6.51
C ASN A 349 -1.11 -23.23 -5.84
N SER A 350 -2.32 -23.38 -6.38
CA SER A 350 -3.54 -22.75 -5.87
C SER A 350 -3.86 -23.12 -4.41
N ASN A 351 -3.37 -24.24 -3.92
CA ASN A 351 -3.58 -24.70 -2.54
C ASN A 351 -2.78 -23.91 -1.49
N MET A 352 -1.93 -23.00 -1.92
CA MET A 352 -1.15 -22.12 -1.01
C MET A 352 -1.94 -20.91 -0.51
N TYR A 353 -3.07 -20.58 -1.13
CA TYR A 353 -3.83 -19.37 -0.85
C TYR A 353 -5.11 -19.68 -0.06
N SER A 354 -5.44 -18.81 0.90
CA SER A 354 -6.53 -19.02 1.84
C SER A 354 -7.90 -18.75 1.22
N ASP A 355 -7.96 -17.85 0.25
CA ASP A 355 -9.19 -17.44 -0.44
C ASP A 355 -8.91 -16.95 -1.87
N LEU A 356 -9.99 -16.67 -2.59
CA LEU A 356 -9.95 -16.20 -3.97
C LEU A 356 -9.20 -14.86 -4.11
N CYS A 357 -9.40 -13.95 -3.17
CA CYS A 357 -8.77 -12.63 -3.22
C CYS A 357 -7.25 -12.76 -3.10
N GLU A 358 -6.77 -13.51 -2.11
CA GLU A 358 -5.35 -13.79 -1.92
C GLU A 358 -4.73 -14.49 -3.14
N LEU A 359 -5.43 -15.45 -3.73
CA LEU A 359 -5.00 -16.13 -4.95
C LEU A 359 -4.79 -15.12 -6.09
N ILE A 360 -5.76 -14.28 -6.40
CA ILE A 360 -5.69 -13.34 -7.52
C ILE A 360 -4.60 -12.30 -7.28
N LEU A 361 -4.61 -11.66 -6.11
CA LEU A 361 -3.63 -10.62 -5.77
C LEU A 361 -2.18 -11.09 -5.90
N ASN A 362 -1.89 -12.34 -5.51
CA ASN A 362 -0.53 -12.87 -5.51
C ASN A 362 -0.13 -13.63 -6.79
N THR A 363 -1.06 -13.97 -7.67
CA THR A 363 -0.73 -14.73 -8.88
C THR A 363 -0.70 -13.90 -10.15
N THR A 364 -1.58 -12.90 -10.26
CA THR A 364 -1.71 -12.05 -11.45
C THR A 364 -1.88 -10.58 -11.13
N GLY A 365 -2.32 -10.26 -9.91
CA GLY A 365 -2.72 -8.94 -9.45
C GLY A 365 -1.59 -8.12 -8.79
N PRO A 366 -1.95 -7.09 -8.00
CA PRO A 366 -1.01 -6.06 -7.54
C PRO A 366 0.02 -6.55 -6.51
N CYS A 367 -0.20 -7.63 -5.78
CA CYS A 367 0.83 -8.20 -4.92
C CYS A 367 1.93 -8.87 -5.75
N MET A 368 1.56 -9.56 -6.84
CA MET A 368 2.51 -10.13 -7.78
C MET A 368 3.34 -9.03 -8.46
N THR A 369 2.71 -7.97 -8.98
CA THR A 369 3.45 -6.85 -9.61
C THR A 369 4.39 -6.16 -8.63
N THR A 370 3.98 -6.00 -7.37
CA THR A 370 4.82 -5.47 -6.30
C THR A 370 6.04 -6.35 -6.06
N GLN A 371 5.86 -7.67 -6.02
CA GLN A 371 6.95 -8.61 -5.81
C GLN A 371 7.93 -8.64 -6.99
N VAL A 372 7.41 -8.61 -8.23
CA VAL A 372 8.25 -8.52 -9.44
C VAL A 372 9.04 -7.21 -9.43
N TYR A 373 8.39 -6.08 -9.12
CA TYR A 373 9.08 -4.79 -9.04
C TYR A 373 10.23 -4.80 -8.03
N LYS A 374 10.00 -5.34 -6.83
CA LYS A 374 11.02 -5.44 -5.77
C LYS A 374 12.24 -6.24 -6.18
N ASN A 375 12.05 -7.29 -6.98
CA ASN A 375 13.12 -8.21 -7.40
C ASN A 375 13.69 -7.87 -8.78
N SER A 376 13.11 -6.88 -9.48
CA SER A 376 13.51 -6.53 -10.85
C SER A 376 14.87 -5.86 -10.91
N ASN A 377 15.67 -6.27 -11.89
CA ASN A 377 16.90 -5.56 -12.26
C ASN A 377 16.62 -4.22 -12.99
N TYR A 378 15.37 -3.97 -13.35
CA TYR A 378 14.94 -2.80 -14.12
C TYR A 378 14.19 -1.75 -13.30
N GLN A 379 14.19 -1.82 -11.96
CA GLN A 379 13.52 -0.86 -11.08
C GLN A 379 13.81 0.61 -11.44
N LYS A 380 15.07 0.93 -11.73
CA LYS A 380 15.52 2.29 -12.10
C LYS A 380 14.94 2.79 -13.43
N ARG A 381 14.37 1.91 -14.25
CA ARG A 381 13.70 2.23 -15.51
C ARG A 381 12.17 2.28 -15.37
N VAL A 382 11.64 2.04 -14.18
CA VAL A 382 10.21 2.07 -13.87
C VAL A 382 9.93 3.28 -12.99
N THR A 383 9.10 4.18 -13.46
CA THR A 383 8.59 5.32 -12.69
C THR A 383 7.36 4.88 -11.90
N LEU A 384 7.38 5.01 -10.58
CA LEU A 384 6.21 4.80 -9.75
C LEU A 384 5.39 6.10 -9.67
N ILE A 385 4.14 6.04 -10.11
CA ILE A 385 3.22 7.19 -10.05
C ILE A 385 2.49 7.18 -8.71
N PRO A 386 2.58 8.26 -7.92
CA PRO A 386 1.90 8.36 -6.64
C PRO A 386 0.39 8.18 -6.74
N ALA A 387 -0.21 7.46 -5.78
CA ALA A 387 -1.65 7.23 -5.74
C ALA A 387 -2.45 8.53 -5.71
N GLU A 388 -1.94 9.56 -5.07
CA GLU A 388 -2.59 10.87 -4.99
C GLU A 388 -2.81 11.54 -6.35
N LEU A 389 -2.06 11.13 -7.38
CA LEU A 389 -2.21 11.66 -8.74
C LEU A 389 -3.18 10.84 -9.60
N ILE A 390 -3.36 9.54 -9.31
CA ILE A 390 -4.11 8.64 -10.18
C ILE A 390 -5.18 7.80 -9.48
N ALA A 391 -5.06 7.57 -8.19
CA ALA A 391 -5.98 6.79 -7.37
C ALA A 391 -6.08 7.41 -5.97
N PRO A 392 -6.52 8.69 -5.85
CA PRO A 392 -6.42 9.46 -4.60
C PRO A 392 -7.38 8.99 -3.51
N LEU A 393 -8.38 8.17 -3.88
CA LEU A 393 -9.47 7.76 -3.01
C LEU A 393 -9.22 6.39 -2.42
N THR A 394 -9.53 6.24 -1.15
CA THR A 394 -9.58 4.95 -0.48
C THR A 394 -10.97 4.32 -0.67
N TYR A 395 -11.08 3.02 -0.37
CA TYR A 395 -12.39 2.33 -0.38
C TYR A 395 -13.44 3.01 0.53
N THR A 396 -13.00 3.65 1.61
CA THR A 396 -13.89 4.42 2.51
C THR A 396 -14.36 5.71 1.84
N ASP A 397 -13.45 6.46 1.18
CA ASP A 397 -13.81 7.67 0.45
C ASP A 397 -14.86 7.38 -0.64
N ILE A 398 -14.70 6.25 -1.36
CA ILE A 398 -15.64 5.84 -2.40
C ILE A 398 -17.03 5.53 -1.83
N LYS A 399 -17.10 4.86 -0.67
CA LYS A 399 -18.38 4.64 0.02
C LYS A 399 -19.09 5.94 0.36
N THR A 400 -18.37 6.97 0.80
CA THR A 400 -18.97 8.28 1.10
C THR A 400 -19.54 8.94 -0.17
N ILE A 401 -18.84 8.80 -1.31
CA ILE A 401 -19.33 9.31 -2.60
C ILE A 401 -20.63 8.59 -3.01
N ILE A 402 -20.63 7.25 -2.93
CA ILE A 402 -21.83 6.44 -3.28
C ILE A 402 -23.03 6.81 -2.40
N ASN A 403 -22.81 7.13 -1.14
CA ASN A 403 -23.85 7.54 -0.20
C ASN A 403 -24.27 9.01 -0.33
N ASN A 404 -23.69 9.77 -1.26
CA ASN A 404 -23.84 11.24 -1.40
C ASN A 404 -23.42 12.04 -0.15
N GLU A 405 -22.42 11.54 0.58
CA GLU A 405 -21.83 12.14 1.78
C GLU A 405 -20.44 12.74 1.50
N THR A 406 -20.22 13.25 0.28
CA THR A 406 -18.90 13.75 -0.14
C THR A 406 -18.42 14.87 0.76
N THR A 407 -17.19 14.75 1.24
CA THR A 407 -16.56 15.74 2.12
C THR A 407 -15.63 16.66 1.34
N LYS A 408 -15.35 17.87 1.86
CA LYS A 408 -14.34 18.78 1.28
C LYS A 408 -12.96 18.14 1.11
N ASN A 409 -12.63 17.18 1.96
CA ASN A 409 -11.37 16.44 1.85
C ASN A 409 -11.34 15.54 0.61
N VAL A 410 -12.44 14.84 0.34
CA VAL A 410 -12.59 13.99 -0.86
C VAL A 410 -12.55 14.85 -2.12
N GLU A 411 -13.27 15.97 -2.14
CA GLU A 411 -13.23 16.94 -3.25
C GLU A 411 -11.81 17.44 -3.52
N SER A 412 -11.09 17.84 -2.47
CA SER A 412 -9.69 18.31 -2.62
C SER A 412 -8.73 17.25 -3.11
N LYS A 413 -8.97 15.97 -2.83
CA LYS A 413 -8.18 14.86 -3.38
C LYS A 413 -8.42 14.70 -4.88
N ILE A 414 -9.69 14.76 -5.28
CA ILE A 414 -10.13 14.68 -6.68
C ILE A 414 -9.53 15.82 -7.51
N GLU A 415 -9.67 17.06 -7.03
CA GLU A 415 -9.14 18.25 -7.72
C GLU A 415 -7.63 18.21 -8.00
N LYS A 416 -6.87 17.45 -7.23
CA LYS A 416 -5.41 17.34 -7.35
C LYS A 416 -4.95 16.14 -8.18
N SER A 417 -5.87 15.31 -8.65
CA SER A 417 -5.58 14.08 -9.36
C SER A 417 -5.81 14.22 -10.87
N PHE A 418 -5.16 13.37 -11.64
CA PHE A 418 -5.34 13.19 -13.08
C PHE A 418 -6.32 12.07 -13.40
N ALA A 419 -6.55 11.17 -12.42
CA ALA A 419 -7.49 10.08 -12.55
C ALA A 419 -7.97 9.60 -11.18
N ILE A 420 -9.10 8.90 -11.16
CA ILE A 420 -9.74 8.34 -9.98
C ILE A 420 -9.99 6.85 -10.23
N HIS A 421 -9.52 5.99 -9.34
CA HIS A 421 -9.87 4.58 -9.34
C HIS A 421 -11.01 4.32 -8.35
N TYR A 422 -12.11 3.74 -8.82
CA TYR A 422 -13.28 3.48 -8.00
C TYR A 422 -13.26 2.15 -7.26
N PHE A 423 -12.31 1.25 -7.56
CA PHE A 423 -12.16 -0.06 -6.90
C PHE A 423 -13.48 -0.84 -6.77
N PHE A 424 -14.26 -0.89 -7.84
CA PHE A 424 -15.58 -1.56 -7.80
C PHE A 424 -15.48 -3.04 -7.45
N GLY A 425 -14.37 -3.69 -7.72
CA GLY A 425 -14.14 -5.08 -7.33
C GLY A 425 -15.20 -6.04 -7.85
N SER A 426 -15.71 -5.83 -9.07
CA SER A 426 -16.82 -6.58 -9.67
C SER A 426 -16.58 -8.09 -9.73
N TRP A 427 -15.37 -8.54 -9.53
CA TRP A 427 -14.95 -9.93 -9.51
C TRP A 427 -15.01 -10.57 -8.10
N LEU A 428 -15.32 -9.79 -7.07
CA LEU A 428 -15.45 -10.26 -5.67
C LEU A 428 -16.87 -10.75 -5.35
N ASN A 429 -17.84 -10.56 -6.24
CA ASN A 429 -19.26 -10.94 -6.07
C ASN A 429 -19.57 -12.28 -6.71
#